data_e906ac4e93c7554e9fcab8c5860e2815
#
_entry.id   e906ac4e93c7554e9fcab8c5860e2815
#
_cell.length_a   1.000
_cell.length_b   1.000
_cell.length_c   1.000
_cell.angle_alpha   90.00
_cell.angle_beta   90.00
_cell.angle_gamma   90.00
#
_symmetry.space_group_name_H-M   'P 1'
#
loop_
_entity.id
_entity.type
_entity.pdbx_description
1 polymer ?
#
loop_
_entity_poly.entity_id
_entity_poly.type
_entity_poly.pdbx_seq_one_letter_code
_entity_poly.pdbx_strand_id
1 'polypeptide(L)'
;RDFIVEGIASGKGIGVNQFKGKFENLDQQTVFQFTFLAEDGEIYDYGFSLDTRQVYEEWLMVMGQDGNFVPLFERETNDKEKTIIEIADTFDRKNSSNRRLAEVLKETIQEKQKNQLFLYKLYDNGVKRVDPVMEWFKSIQVIFPSTKVRFLPIRISQDMDFQKFISDSLSKMDTGVVQVSAVSDELDFHDFAEKAHLPKELIQDIEEKKQGMFSIGGKYYIFGEKQENRMTLIQIKFEHRLN
;
A
#
# COMPACT_ATOMS: atom_id res chain seq x y z
N ARG A 1 -4.34 3.25 -3.48
CA ARG A 1 -2.93 3.57 -3.27
C ARG A 1 -2.25 3.92 -4.59
N ASP A 2 -2.23 3.04 -5.56
CA ASP A 2 -1.48 3.22 -6.82
C ASP A 2 -1.91 4.46 -7.59
N PHE A 3 -3.22 4.77 -7.63
CA PHE A 3 -3.72 6.02 -8.20
C PHE A 3 -3.15 7.28 -7.54
N ILE A 4 -2.95 7.27 -6.22
CA ILE A 4 -2.37 8.40 -5.47
C ILE A 4 -0.85 8.48 -5.70
N VAL A 5 -0.17 7.33 -5.70
CA VAL A 5 1.30 7.25 -5.67
C VAL A 5 1.93 7.30 -7.07
N GLU A 6 1.26 6.72 -8.07
CA GLU A 6 1.78 6.59 -9.43
C GLU A 6 1.09 7.54 -10.43
N GLY A 7 -0.06 8.10 -10.04
CA GLY A 7 -0.86 8.96 -10.91
C GLY A 7 -1.45 8.20 -12.10
N ILE A 8 -1.93 8.96 -13.08
CA ILE A 8 -2.49 8.42 -14.33
C ILE A 8 -1.78 9.00 -15.54
N ALA A 9 -1.46 8.15 -16.52
CA ALA A 9 -0.95 8.62 -17.79
C ALA A 9 -2.01 9.48 -18.51
N SER A 10 -1.56 10.54 -19.15
CA SER A 10 -2.44 11.45 -19.89
C SER A 10 -3.34 10.70 -20.89
N GLY A 11 -4.63 11.02 -20.88
CA GLY A 11 -5.62 10.41 -21.77
C GLY A 11 -6.14 9.02 -21.36
N LYS A 12 -5.69 8.46 -20.23
CA LYS A 12 -6.27 7.24 -19.67
C LYS A 12 -7.40 7.55 -18.70
N GLY A 13 -8.43 6.69 -18.69
CA GLY A 13 -9.48 6.73 -17.68
C GLY A 13 -9.00 6.29 -16.31
N ILE A 14 -9.74 6.67 -15.26
CA ILE A 14 -9.48 6.26 -13.88
C ILE A 14 -9.99 4.83 -13.70
N GLY A 15 -9.13 3.90 -13.27
CA GLY A 15 -9.48 2.50 -13.05
C GLY A 15 -10.21 2.27 -11.73
N VAL A 16 -11.27 3.05 -11.45
CA VAL A 16 -12.10 2.86 -10.26
C VAL A 16 -13.27 1.91 -10.54
N ASN A 17 -13.46 0.95 -9.64
CA ASN A 17 -14.65 0.10 -9.65
C ASN A 17 -15.74 0.74 -8.79
N GLN A 18 -16.69 1.39 -9.41
CA GLN A 18 -17.84 1.97 -8.70
C GLN A 18 -18.71 0.87 -8.09
N PHE A 19 -19.25 1.13 -6.89
CA PHE A 19 -20.20 0.24 -6.26
C PHE A 19 -21.55 0.33 -6.98
N LYS A 20 -21.91 -0.73 -7.71
CA LYS A 20 -23.13 -0.83 -8.53
C LYS A 20 -24.24 -1.68 -7.88
N GLY A 21 -24.16 -1.94 -6.58
CA GLY A 21 -25.08 -2.80 -5.86
C GLY A 21 -26.50 -2.22 -5.68
N LYS A 22 -26.70 -0.91 -5.94
CA LYS A 22 -28.00 -0.24 -5.94
C LYS A 22 -28.10 0.67 -7.16
N PHE A 23 -29.30 0.76 -7.75
CA PHE A 23 -29.54 1.64 -8.91
C PHE A 23 -29.24 3.11 -8.61
N GLU A 24 -29.50 3.56 -7.39
CA GLU A 24 -29.22 4.94 -6.92
C GLU A 24 -27.75 5.31 -6.94
N ASN A 25 -26.84 4.33 -6.96
CA ASN A 25 -25.40 4.52 -6.91
C ASN A 25 -24.72 4.49 -8.30
N LEU A 26 -25.48 4.24 -9.38
CA LEU A 26 -24.90 4.06 -10.72
C LEU A 26 -24.20 5.31 -11.25
N ASP A 27 -24.70 6.48 -10.86
CA ASP A 27 -24.16 7.79 -11.27
C ASP A 27 -23.47 8.54 -10.13
N GLN A 28 -23.28 7.90 -8.97
CA GLN A 28 -22.61 8.54 -7.85
C GLN A 28 -21.09 8.46 -7.98
N GLN A 29 -20.45 9.52 -7.52
CA GLN A 29 -18.99 9.57 -7.39
C GLN A 29 -18.53 8.62 -6.28
N THR A 30 -17.33 8.06 -6.44
CA THR A 30 -16.67 7.33 -5.38
C THR A 30 -15.82 8.28 -4.56
N VAL A 31 -16.03 8.31 -3.24
CA VAL A 31 -15.29 9.17 -2.31
C VAL A 31 -14.28 8.33 -1.54
N PHE A 32 -13.07 8.84 -1.43
CA PHE A 32 -12.00 8.33 -0.58
C PHE A 32 -11.57 9.41 0.39
N GLN A 33 -11.42 9.05 1.67
CA GLN A 33 -10.93 9.96 2.69
C GLN A 33 -10.01 9.22 3.67
N PHE A 34 -8.94 9.88 4.06
CA PHE A 34 -7.90 9.35 4.93
C PHE A 34 -7.50 10.42 5.94
N THR A 35 -7.60 10.09 7.23
CA THR A 35 -7.04 10.89 8.31
C THR A 35 -5.88 10.11 8.93
N PHE A 36 -4.69 10.70 8.96
CA PHE A 36 -3.49 9.97 9.36
C PHE A 36 -2.43 10.89 9.97
N LEU A 37 -1.57 10.30 10.81
CA LEU A 37 -0.35 10.91 11.33
C LEU A 37 0.81 10.60 10.38
N ALA A 38 1.47 11.62 9.85
CA ALA A 38 2.64 11.48 8.99
C ALA A 38 3.95 11.52 9.80
N GLU A 39 5.08 11.21 9.14
CA GLU A 39 6.40 11.15 9.79
C GLU A 39 6.91 12.50 10.29
N ASP A 40 6.39 13.61 9.75
CA ASP A 40 6.69 14.97 10.22
C ASP A 40 5.98 15.35 11.56
N GLY A 41 5.16 14.43 12.08
CA GLY A 41 4.39 14.62 13.32
C GLY A 41 3.08 15.37 13.12
N GLU A 42 2.73 15.79 11.91
CA GLU A 42 1.48 16.46 11.57
C GLU A 42 0.37 15.44 11.29
N ILE A 43 -0.88 15.79 11.66
CA ILE A 43 -2.06 15.00 11.29
C ILE A 43 -2.70 15.64 10.08
N TYR A 44 -2.86 14.83 9.03
CA TYR A 44 -3.47 15.26 7.77
C TYR A 44 -4.84 14.61 7.58
N ASP A 45 -5.74 15.34 6.92
CA ASP A 45 -6.95 14.82 6.30
C ASP A 45 -6.86 15.05 4.80
N TYR A 46 -6.81 13.97 4.06
CA TYR A 46 -6.74 13.98 2.60
C TYR A 46 -7.89 13.18 2.01
N GLY A 47 -8.57 13.76 1.04
CA GLY A 47 -9.62 13.03 0.35
C GLY A 47 -9.87 13.54 -1.06
N PHE A 48 -10.64 12.75 -1.79
CA PHE A 48 -11.06 13.07 -3.15
C PHE A 48 -12.32 12.32 -3.54
N SER A 49 -13.10 12.90 -4.45
CA SER A 49 -14.21 12.25 -5.11
C SER A 49 -13.95 12.15 -6.61
N LEU A 50 -14.33 11.03 -7.22
CA LEU A 50 -14.07 10.76 -8.63
C LEU A 50 -15.07 9.78 -9.25
N ASP A 51 -15.11 9.78 -10.58
CA ASP A 51 -15.67 8.72 -11.40
C ASP A 51 -14.58 8.07 -12.30
N THR A 52 -14.98 7.36 -13.33
CA THR A 52 -14.05 6.74 -14.29
C THR A 52 -13.37 7.72 -15.23
N ARG A 53 -13.80 9.00 -15.26
CA ARG A 53 -13.35 10.03 -16.19
C ARG A 53 -12.53 11.12 -15.53
N GLN A 54 -12.98 11.60 -14.35
CA GLN A 54 -12.36 12.76 -13.72
C GLN A 54 -12.47 12.75 -12.19
N VAL A 55 -11.67 13.61 -11.57
CA VAL A 55 -11.73 13.96 -10.15
C VAL A 55 -12.62 15.18 -10.01
N TYR A 56 -13.64 15.09 -9.15
CA TYR A 56 -14.60 16.18 -8.89
C TYR A 56 -14.15 17.04 -7.72
N GLU A 57 -13.76 16.40 -6.63
CA GLU A 57 -13.28 17.08 -5.44
C GLU A 57 -11.93 16.50 -5.03
N GLU A 58 -11.10 17.33 -4.44
CA GLU A 58 -9.85 16.88 -3.80
C GLU A 58 -9.48 17.90 -2.74
N TRP A 59 -9.15 17.46 -1.55
CA TRP A 59 -8.71 18.32 -0.47
C TRP A 59 -7.53 17.74 0.27
N LEU A 60 -6.69 18.64 0.76
CA LEU A 60 -5.64 18.32 1.73
C LEU A 60 -5.70 19.34 2.85
N MET A 61 -5.89 18.85 4.06
CA MET A 61 -5.95 19.64 5.28
C MET A 61 -4.89 19.17 6.26
N VAL A 62 -4.48 20.05 7.15
CA VAL A 62 -3.58 19.74 8.27
C VAL A 62 -4.23 20.16 9.59
N MET A 63 -4.05 19.37 10.63
CA MET A 63 -4.59 19.69 11.95
C MET A 63 -3.80 20.84 12.58
N GLY A 64 -4.50 21.92 12.92
CA GLY A 64 -3.94 23.04 13.65
C GLY A 64 -3.74 22.76 15.14
N GLN A 65 -3.07 23.66 15.83
CA GLN A 65 -2.81 23.54 17.27
C GLN A 65 -4.09 23.53 18.14
N ASP A 66 -5.17 24.07 17.61
CA ASP A 66 -6.49 24.10 18.24
C ASP A 66 -7.31 22.81 18.02
N GLY A 67 -6.75 21.83 17.31
CA GLY A 67 -7.41 20.57 16.96
C GLY A 67 -8.36 20.67 15.76
N ASN A 68 -8.47 21.82 15.11
CA ASN A 68 -9.27 21.98 13.89
C ASN A 68 -8.42 21.76 12.65
N PHE A 69 -9.02 21.19 11.61
CA PHE A 69 -8.37 21.06 10.31
C PHE A 69 -8.34 22.38 9.56
N VAL A 70 -7.19 22.72 9.01
CA VAL A 70 -6.93 23.92 8.23
C VAL A 70 -6.56 23.50 6.81
N PRO A 71 -7.21 24.04 5.76
CA PRO A 71 -6.94 23.65 4.39
C PRO A 71 -5.52 24.03 3.97
N LEU A 72 -4.90 23.15 3.20
CA LEU A 72 -3.69 23.43 2.43
C LEU A 72 -4.06 23.70 0.97
N PHE A 73 -4.91 22.87 0.39
CA PHE A 73 -5.58 23.14 -0.87
C PHE A 73 -6.94 22.44 -0.93
N GLU A 74 -7.81 22.97 -1.76
CA GLU A 74 -9.11 22.40 -2.09
C GLU A 74 -9.34 22.50 -3.59
N ARG A 75 -9.97 21.47 -4.15
CA ARG A 75 -10.34 21.39 -5.56
C ARG A 75 -11.80 21.03 -5.66
N GLU A 76 -12.50 21.73 -6.57
CA GLU A 76 -13.87 21.44 -6.93
C GLU A 76 -14.04 21.50 -8.46
N THR A 77 -14.78 20.54 -9.02
CA THR A 77 -15.19 20.54 -10.42
C THR A 77 -16.71 20.63 -10.48
N ASN A 78 -17.22 21.71 -11.00
CA ASN A 78 -18.66 21.99 -11.07
C ASN A 78 -19.36 21.23 -12.22
N ASP A 79 -20.69 21.29 -12.26
CA ASP A 79 -21.54 20.65 -13.29
C ASP A 79 -21.21 21.08 -14.73
N LYS A 80 -20.58 22.23 -14.93
CA LYS A 80 -20.11 22.72 -16.23
C LYS A 80 -18.70 22.22 -16.57
N GLU A 81 -18.20 21.22 -15.83
CA GLU A 81 -16.86 20.66 -15.94
C GLU A 81 -15.72 21.69 -15.76
N LYS A 82 -16.01 22.81 -15.11
CA LYS A 82 -14.97 23.77 -14.74
C LYS A 82 -14.34 23.37 -13.43
N THR A 83 -13.06 23.08 -13.44
CA THR A 83 -12.26 22.76 -12.25
C THR A 83 -11.67 24.05 -11.67
N ILE A 84 -11.81 24.23 -10.37
CA ILE A 84 -11.23 25.33 -9.59
C ILE A 84 -10.36 24.69 -8.50
N ILE A 85 -9.15 25.18 -8.32
CA ILE A 85 -8.26 24.77 -7.23
C ILE A 85 -7.90 26.00 -6.42
N GLU A 86 -8.13 25.96 -5.13
CA GLU A 86 -7.75 27.00 -4.19
C GLU A 86 -6.58 26.53 -3.34
N ILE A 87 -5.50 27.30 -3.32
CA ILE A 87 -4.31 27.03 -2.51
C ILE A 87 -4.33 28.01 -1.35
N ALA A 88 -4.49 27.49 -0.14
CA ALA A 88 -4.60 28.30 1.05
C ALA A 88 -3.30 29.05 1.38
N ASP A 89 -3.42 30.17 2.11
CA ASP A 89 -2.25 30.92 2.61
C ASP A 89 -1.40 30.08 3.58
N THR A 90 -1.99 29.08 4.18
CA THR A 90 -1.36 28.11 5.08
C THR A 90 -0.51 27.06 4.36
N PHE A 91 -0.63 26.93 3.04
CA PHE A 91 -0.01 25.86 2.25
C PHE A 91 1.49 25.70 2.53
N ASP A 92 2.25 26.77 2.40
CA ASP A 92 3.66 26.79 2.79
C ASP A 92 4.12 28.21 3.14
N ARG A 93 3.97 28.57 4.40
CA ARG A 93 4.37 29.90 4.90
C ARG A 93 5.89 30.07 4.94
N LYS A 94 6.65 28.98 5.00
CA LYS A 94 8.11 29.00 5.15
C LYS A 94 8.82 29.03 3.80
N ASN A 95 8.20 28.52 2.75
CA ASN A 95 8.82 28.39 1.44
C ASN A 95 7.91 28.90 0.32
N SER A 96 8.08 30.17 -0.04
CA SER A 96 7.31 30.80 -1.11
C SER A 96 7.53 30.16 -2.50
N SER A 97 8.63 29.46 -2.71
CA SER A 97 8.91 28.76 -3.99
C SER A 97 7.96 27.58 -4.18
N ASN A 98 7.67 26.79 -3.14
CA ASN A 98 6.70 25.71 -3.21
C ASN A 98 5.31 26.23 -3.57
N ARG A 99 4.89 27.34 -2.96
CA ARG A 99 3.59 27.95 -3.25
C ARG A 99 3.50 28.45 -4.69
N ARG A 100 4.53 29.14 -5.20
CA ARG A 100 4.56 29.60 -6.59
C ARG A 100 4.48 28.44 -7.58
N LEU A 101 5.22 27.36 -7.32
CA LEU A 101 5.19 26.17 -8.14
C LEU A 101 3.79 25.54 -8.13
N ALA A 102 3.16 25.43 -6.95
CA ALA A 102 1.80 24.92 -6.81
C ALA A 102 0.78 25.76 -7.61
N GLU A 103 0.90 27.10 -7.61
CA GLU A 103 0.04 27.98 -8.41
C GLU A 103 0.17 27.74 -9.92
N VAL A 104 1.39 27.49 -10.42
CA VAL A 104 1.60 27.14 -11.84
C VAL A 104 1.03 25.75 -12.17
N LEU A 105 1.21 24.79 -11.29
CA LEU A 105 0.76 23.42 -11.51
C LEU A 105 -0.77 23.30 -11.48
N LYS A 106 -1.46 24.10 -10.65
CA LYS A 106 -2.92 24.11 -10.61
C LYS A 106 -3.54 24.45 -11.96
N GLU A 107 -2.97 25.39 -12.71
CA GLU A 107 -3.46 25.76 -14.06
C GLU A 107 -3.44 24.55 -14.99
N THR A 108 -2.38 23.74 -14.92
CA THR A 108 -2.27 22.52 -15.73
C THR A 108 -3.39 21.51 -15.42
N ILE A 109 -3.71 21.32 -14.14
CA ILE A 109 -4.79 20.42 -13.72
C ILE A 109 -6.15 20.96 -14.16
N GLN A 110 -6.41 22.25 -13.92
CA GLN A 110 -7.67 22.88 -14.24
C GLN A 110 -8.01 22.82 -15.72
N GLU A 111 -7.00 22.99 -16.59
CA GLU A 111 -7.21 23.05 -18.03
C GLU A 111 -7.11 21.70 -18.75
N LYS A 112 -6.17 20.83 -18.35
CA LYS A 112 -5.73 19.70 -19.19
C LYS A 112 -5.74 18.33 -18.53
N GLN A 113 -5.70 18.25 -17.21
CA GLN A 113 -5.49 16.98 -16.49
C GLN A 113 -6.54 16.74 -15.39
N LYS A 114 -7.83 16.84 -15.75
CA LYS A 114 -8.95 16.67 -14.80
C LYS A 114 -9.03 15.28 -14.16
N ASN A 115 -8.43 14.28 -14.78
CA ASN A 115 -8.34 12.91 -14.29
C ASN A 115 -7.16 12.67 -13.34
N GLN A 116 -6.28 13.65 -13.15
CA GLN A 116 -5.11 13.56 -12.29
C GLN A 116 -5.36 14.21 -10.94
N LEU A 117 -4.87 13.60 -9.87
CA LEU A 117 -4.85 14.21 -8.53
C LEU A 117 -3.85 15.35 -8.47
N PHE A 118 -4.25 16.46 -7.84
CA PHE A 118 -3.39 17.62 -7.65
C PHE A 118 -2.25 17.29 -6.66
N LEU A 119 -2.52 16.52 -5.62
CA LEU A 119 -1.50 16.02 -4.71
C LEU A 119 -0.35 15.32 -5.46
N TYR A 120 -0.69 14.38 -6.35
CA TYR A 120 0.31 13.68 -7.16
C TYR A 120 1.10 14.68 -8.03
N LYS A 121 0.41 15.61 -8.68
CA LYS A 121 1.04 16.62 -9.54
C LYS A 121 2.02 17.51 -8.79
N LEU A 122 1.68 17.90 -7.56
CA LEU A 122 2.57 18.65 -6.69
C LEU A 122 3.82 17.84 -6.34
N TYR A 123 3.64 16.58 -5.93
CA TYR A 123 4.73 15.69 -5.58
C TYR A 123 5.67 15.40 -6.75
N ASP A 124 5.12 14.99 -7.89
CA ASP A 124 5.86 14.66 -9.12
C ASP A 124 6.73 15.84 -9.63
N ASN A 125 6.33 17.07 -9.33
CA ASN A 125 7.07 18.28 -9.68
C ASN A 125 7.91 18.84 -8.51
N GLY A 126 8.10 18.09 -7.44
CA GLY A 126 9.04 18.40 -6.36
C GLY A 126 8.58 19.46 -5.36
N VAL A 127 7.27 19.65 -5.19
CA VAL A 127 6.71 20.50 -4.13
C VAL A 127 6.85 19.81 -2.78
N LYS A 128 7.88 20.15 -2.03
CA LYS A 128 8.29 19.46 -0.79
C LYS A 128 7.24 19.47 0.33
N ARG A 129 6.30 20.43 0.31
CA ARG A 129 5.24 20.53 1.32
C ARG A 129 4.35 19.27 1.38
N VAL A 130 4.23 18.53 0.28
CA VAL A 130 3.39 17.33 0.18
C VAL A 130 4.16 16.03 0.36
N ASP A 131 5.49 16.07 0.49
CA ASP A 131 6.32 14.87 0.66
C ASP A 131 5.85 13.99 1.83
N PRO A 132 5.58 14.51 3.06
CA PRO A 132 5.17 13.65 4.18
C PRO A 132 3.87 12.89 3.91
N VAL A 133 2.94 13.53 3.21
CA VAL A 133 1.66 12.93 2.81
C VAL A 133 1.91 11.80 1.80
N MET A 134 2.72 12.04 0.79
CA MET A 134 3.03 11.04 -0.24
C MET A 134 3.85 9.87 0.30
N GLU A 135 4.81 10.11 1.19
CA GLU A 135 5.58 9.04 1.82
C GLU A 135 4.69 8.16 2.71
N TRP A 136 3.70 8.74 3.39
CA TRP A 136 2.71 7.96 4.11
C TRP A 136 1.94 7.02 3.17
N PHE A 137 1.42 7.52 2.04
CA PHE A 137 0.72 6.67 1.06
C PHE A 137 1.62 5.59 0.45
N LYS A 138 2.90 5.88 0.21
CA LYS A 138 3.88 4.90 -0.26
C LYS A 138 4.15 3.80 0.76
N SER A 139 4.13 4.15 2.05
CA SER A 139 4.34 3.18 3.13
C SER A 139 3.18 2.19 3.31
N ILE A 140 1.98 2.50 2.79
CA ILE A 140 0.81 1.62 2.88
C ILE A 140 1.05 0.32 2.12
N GLN A 141 0.98 -0.78 2.82
CA GLN A 141 0.97 -2.11 2.22
C GLN A 141 -0.46 -2.63 2.11
N VAL A 142 -0.92 -2.86 0.88
CA VAL A 142 -2.24 -3.46 0.63
C VAL A 142 -2.12 -4.97 0.70
N ILE A 143 -2.85 -5.58 1.64
CA ILE A 143 -2.86 -7.03 1.85
C ILE A 143 -4.25 -7.56 1.47
N PHE A 144 -4.31 -8.38 0.45
CA PHE A 144 -5.51 -9.13 0.06
C PHE A 144 -5.49 -10.53 0.67
N PRO A 145 -6.65 -11.23 0.77
CA PRO A 145 -6.67 -12.63 1.22
C PRO A 145 -5.77 -13.57 0.41
N SER A 146 -5.52 -13.23 -0.87
CA SER A 146 -4.62 -13.96 -1.77
C SER A 146 -3.16 -13.51 -1.70
N THR A 147 -2.84 -12.45 -0.95
CA THR A 147 -1.48 -11.93 -0.84
C THR A 147 -0.59 -12.91 -0.09
N LYS A 148 0.46 -13.40 -0.76
CA LYS A 148 1.45 -14.29 -0.14
C LYS A 148 2.51 -13.44 0.57
N VAL A 149 2.50 -13.47 1.90
CA VAL A 149 3.51 -12.80 2.72
C VAL A 149 4.70 -13.75 2.87
N ARG A 150 5.65 -13.68 1.93
CA ARG A 150 6.76 -14.65 1.80
C ARG A 150 7.63 -14.79 3.05
N PHE A 151 7.91 -13.69 3.74
CA PHE A 151 8.81 -13.69 4.91
C PHE A 151 8.12 -14.01 6.24
N LEU A 152 6.78 -14.06 6.28
CA LEU A 152 6.04 -14.32 7.52
C LEU A 152 6.37 -15.68 8.16
N PRO A 153 6.44 -16.80 7.40
CA PRO A 153 6.82 -18.09 7.97
C PRO A 153 8.22 -18.09 8.55
N ILE A 154 9.16 -17.42 7.89
CA ILE A 154 10.55 -17.29 8.37
C ILE A 154 10.55 -16.55 9.71
N ARG A 155 9.86 -15.41 9.78
CA ARG A 155 9.80 -14.62 11.01
C ARG A 155 9.16 -15.40 12.15
N ILE A 156 8.07 -16.13 11.88
CA ILE A 156 7.43 -16.99 12.88
C ILE A 156 8.39 -18.08 13.38
N SER A 157 9.26 -18.63 12.51
CA SER A 157 10.20 -19.68 12.89
C SER A 157 11.42 -19.17 13.67
N GLN A 158 11.79 -17.91 13.51
CA GLN A 158 13.02 -17.33 14.06
C GLN A 158 12.79 -16.39 15.25
N ASP A 159 11.58 -15.86 15.41
CA ASP A 159 11.21 -14.84 16.39
C ASP A 159 10.10 -15.37 17.30
N MET A 160 10.50 -15.86 18.49
CA MET A 160 9.59 -16.44 19.48
C MET A 160 8.60 -15.41 20.04
N ASP A 161 9.01 -14.15 20.18
CA ASP A 161 8.14 -13.08 20.66
C ASP A 161 7.08 -12.75 19.62
N PHE A 162 7.47 -12.72 18.35
CA PHE A 162 6.54 -12.54 17.24
C PHE A 162 5.57 -13.72 17.09
N GLN A 163 6.05 -14.96 17.26
CA GLN A 163 5.21 -16.15 17.27
C GLN A 163 4.14 -16.10 18.36
N LYS A 164 4.56 -15.70 19.59
CA LYS A 164 3.64 -15.49 20.71
C LYS A 164 2.64 -14.37 20.42
N PHE A 165 3.10 -13.24 19.93
CA PHE A 165 2.25 -12.10 19.53
C PHE A 165 1.14 -12.53 18.56
N ILE A 166 1.49 -13.30 17.51
CA ILE A 166 0.51 -13.81 16.54
C ILE A 166 -0.47 -14.77 17.21
N SER A 167 0.00 -15.70 18.04
CA SER A 167 -0.85 -16.65 18.76
C SER A 167 -1.88 -15.94 19.64
N ASP A 168 -1.40 -14.98 20.44
CA ASP A 168 -2.25 -14.18 21.33
C ASP A 168 -3.26 -13.34 20.53
N SER A 169 -2.83 -12.77 19.40
CA SER A 169 -3.69 -11.95 18.55
C SER A 169 -4.82 -12.77 17.91
N LEU A 170 -4.49 -13.92 17.32
CA LEU A 170 -5.47 -14.81 16.71
C LEU A 170 -6.46 -15.39 17.73
N SER A 171 -5.97 -15.74 18.92
CA SER A 171 -6.83 -16.21 20.01
C SER A 171 -7.82 -15.15 20.48
N LYS A 172 -7.39 -13.87 20.57
CA LYS A 172 -8.26 -12.73 20.95
C LYS A 172 -9.28 -12.37 19.87
N MET A 173 -8.98 -12.66 18.61
CA MET A 173 -9.88 -12.40 17.47
C MET A 173 -10.96 -13.48 17.30
N ASP A 174 -11.09 -14.41 18.24
CA ASP A 174 -12.07 -15.51 18.23
C ASP A 174 -12.00 -16.36 16.94
N THR A 175 -10.80 -16.56 16.42
CA THR A 175 -10.56 -17.39 15.22
C THR A 175 -10.61 -18.88 15.49
N GLY A 176 -10.71 -19.28 16.77
CA GLY A 176 -10.55 -20.65 17.23
C GLY A 176 -9.09 -21.12 17.31
N VAL A 177 -8.13 -20.36 16.80
CA VAL A 177 -6.70 -20.65 16.91
C VAL A 177 -6.22 -20.28 18.31
N VAL A 178 -5.57 -21.24 18.99
CA VAL A 178 -5.00 -21.02 20.33
C VAL A 178 -3.49 -20.88 20.30
N GLN A 179 -2.84 -21.49 19.32
CA GLN A 179 -1.39 -21.40 19.16
C GLN A 179 -0.98 -21.45 17.69
N VAL A 180 0.04 -20.67 17.35
CA VAL A 180 0.76 -20.74 16.08
C VAL A 180 2.18 -21.20 16.38
N SER A 181 2.68 -22.19 15.66
CA SER A 181 4.05 -22.68 15.78
C SER A 181 4.67 -22.88 14.40
N ALA A 182 6.00 -22.91 14.35
CA ALA A 182 6.74 -23.26 13.15
C ALA A 182 7.59 -24.51 13.44
N VAL A 183 7.55 -25.44 12.49
CA VAL A 183 8.44 -26.61 12.49
C VAL A 183 9.42 -26.42 11.34
N SER A 184 10.71 -26.63 11.61
CA SER A 184 11.78 -26.52 10.62
C SER A 184 12.48 -27.86 10.49
N ASP A 185 12.57 -28.36 9.26
CA ASP A 185 13.28 -29.59 8.92
C ASP A 185 14.38 -29.26 7.88
N GLU A 186 15.51 -29.92 7.97
CA GLU A 186 16.56 -29.80 6.96
C GLU A 186 16.40 -30.91 5.91
N LEU A 187 16.51 -30.53 4.64
CA LEU A 187 16.39 -31.41 3.48
C LEU A 187 17.61 -31.24 2.57
N ASP A 188 17.98 -32.31 1.86
CA ASP A 188 18.89 -32.20 0.73
C ASP A 188 18.18 -31.56 -0.46
N PHE A 189 18.80 -30.54 -1.05
CA PHE A 189 18.18 -29.76 -2.14
C PHE A 189 18.03 -30.58 -3.42
N HIS A 190 19.05 -31.35 -3.81
CA HIS A 190 18.99 -32.14 -5.03
C HIS A 190 17.97 -33.28 -4.94
N ASP A 191 17.97 -33.99 -3.84
CA ASP A 191 16.97 -35.03 -3.56
C ASP A 191 15.55 -34.47 -3.59
N PHE A 192 15.38 -33.28 -3.00
CA PHE A 192 14.09 -32.63 -3.02
C PHE A 192 13.69 -32.13 -4.42
N ALA A 193 14.62 -31.51 -5.15
CA ALA A 193 14.38 -30.98 -6.49
C ALA A 193 13.92 -32.08 -7.47
N GLU A 194 14.55 -33.27 -7.38
CA GLU A 194 14.17 -34.45 -8.16
C GLU A 194 12.77 -34.94 -7.78
N LYS A 195 12.50 -35.16 -6.49
CA LYS A 195 11.21 -35.67 -6.00
C LYS A 195 10.06 -34.70 -6.24
N ALA A 196 10.31 -33.41 -6.15
CA ALA A 196 9.32 -32.36 -6.37
C ALA A 196 9.18 -31.93 -7.84
N HIS A 197 9.98 -32.51 -8.75
CA HIS A 197 10.01 -32.19 -10.17
C HIS A 197 10.15 -30.68 -10.43
N LEU A 198 11.11 -30.05 -9.74
CA LEU A 198 11.33 -28.61 -9.91
C LEU A 198 11.77 -28.27 -11.34
N PRO A 199 11.31 -27.13 -11.90
CA PRO A 199 11.79 -26.66 -13.20
C PRO A 199 13.30 -26.45 -13.21
N LYS A 200 13.96 -26.83 -14.31
CA LYS A 200 15.43 -26.71 -14.45
C LYS A 200 15.92 -25.29 -14.29
N GLU A 201 15.17 -24.33 -14.80
CA GLU A 201 15.48 -22.90 -14.69
C GLU A 201 15.49 -22.43 -13.23
N LEU A 202 14.57 -22.95 -12.40
CA LEU A 202 14.51 -22.63 -10.98
C LEU A 202 15.71 -23.25 -10.22
N ILE A 203 16.07 -24.47 -10.56
CA ILE A 203 17.24 -25.15 -9.98
C ILE A 203 18.51 -24.35 -10.27
N GLN A 204 18.74 -24.00 -11.54
CA GLN A 204 19.89 -23.19 -11.96
C GLN A 204 19.92 -21.83 -11.26
N ASP A 205 18.80 -21.13 -11.18
CA ASP A 205 18.72 -19.81 -10.51
C ASP A 205 19.09 -19.90 -9.01
N ILE A 206 18.66 -20.97 -8.33
CA ILE A 206 19.00 -21.22 -6.92
C ILE A 206 20.48 -21.56 -6.76
N GLU A 207 21.03 -22.41 -7.63
CA GLU A 207 22.44 -22.81 -7.60
C GLU A 207 23.38 -21.63 -7.90
N GLU A 208 23.03 -20.77 -8.87
CA GLU A 208 23.80 -19.58 -9.22
C GLU A 208 23.79 -18.54 -8.11
N LYS A 209 22.61 -18.27 -7.54
CA LYS A 209 22.44 -17.28 -6.48
C LYS A 209 22.82 -17.77 -5.10
N LYS A 210 23.00 -19.10 -4.94
CA LYS A 210 23.22 -19.78 -3.66
C LYS A 210 22.20 -19.42 -2.58
N GLN A 211 21.06 -18.96 -3.00
CA GLN A 211 19.93 -18.60 -2.14
C GLN A 211 18.62 -18.68 -2.92
N GLY A 212 17.56 -19.07 -2.27
CA GLY A 212 16.24 -19.09 -2.86
C GLY A 212 15.15 -19.33 -1.83
N MET A 213 13.95 -18.89 -2.17
CA MET A 213 12.76 -19.17 -1.38
C MET A 213 11.58 -19.40 -2.31
N PHE A 214 10.87 -20.50 -2.07
CA PHE A 214 9.67 -20.84 -2.83
C PHE A 214 8.64 -21.56 -1.94
N SER A 215 7.43 -21.72 -2.44
CA SER A 215 6.34 -22.37 -1.70
C SER A 215 5.68 -23.42 -2.58
N ILE A 216 5.52 -24.63 -2.05
CA ILE A 216 4.79 -25.74 -2.68
C ILE A 216 3.81 -26.31 -1.67
N GLY A 217 2.52 -26.41 -2.04
CA GLY A 217 1.49 -27.01 -1.20
C GLY A 217 1.35 -26.36 0.19
N GLY A 218 1.56 -25.04 0.29
CA GLY A 218 1.49 -24.31 1.56
C GLY A 218 2.69 -24.47 2.48
N LYS A 219 3.72 -25.21 2.06
CA LYS A 219 5.00 -25.33 2.76
C LYS A 219 6.01 -24.38 2.17
N TYR A 220 6.89 -23.82 2.99
CA TYR A 220 7.91 -22.87 2.58
C TYR A 220 9.28 -23.52 2.63
N TYR A 221 10.04 -23.36 1.57
CA TYR A 221 11.37 -23.93 1.38
C TYR A 221 12.36 -22.80 1.21
N ILE A 222 13.42 -22.83 2.03
CA ILE A 222 14.47 -21.83 2.02
C ILE A 222 15.79 -22.53 1.73
N PHE A 223 16.48 -22.10 0.72
CA PHE A 223 17.84 -22.47 0.40
C PHE A 223 18.77 -21.30 0.74
N GLY A 224 19.84 -21.55 1.47
CA GLY A 224 20.79 -20.52 1.88
C GLY A 224 22.23 -21.01 1.92
N GLU A 225 23.17 -20.11 1.69
CA GLU A 225 24.60 -20.34 1.46
C GLU A 225 25.37 -21.02 2.62
N LYS A 226 24.79 -21.09 3.83
CA LYS A 226 25.50 -21.60 5.02
C LYS A 226 25.70 -23.12 5.08
N GLN A 227 25.05 -23.87 4.21
CA GLN A 227 25.14 -25.32 4.21
C GLN A 227 25.12 -25.82 2.76
N GLU A 228 26.24 -26.39 2.32
CA GLU A 228 26.33 -27.01 1.01
C GLU A 228 25.16 -27.99 0.81
N ASN A 229 24.36 -27.75 -0.25
CA ASN A 229 23.29 -28.60 -0.71
C ASN A 229 22.10 -28.82 0.26
N ARG A 230 21.98 -28.04 1.34
CA ARG A 230 20.87 -28.16 2.29
C ARG A 230 19.88 -27.02 2.16
N MET A 231 18.61 -27.35 2.32
CA MET A 231 17.53 -26.41 2.41
C MET A 231 16.74 -26.58 3.70
N THR A 232 16.19 -25.52 4.21
CA THR A 232 15.29 -25.54 5.36
C THR A 232 13.85 -25.54 4.88
N LEU A 233 13.09 -26.55 5.25
CA LEU A 233 11.64 -26.57 5.12
C LEU A 233 11.02 -25.94 6.36
N ILE A 234 10.19 -24.89 6.19
CA ILE A 234 9.42 -24.31 7.27
C ILE A 234 7.93 -24.62 7.05
N GLN A 235 7.32 -25.21 8.05
CA GLN A 235 5.88 -25.47 8.07
C GLN A 235 5.23 -24.76 9.25
N ILE A 236 4.23 -23.91 8.97
CA ILE A 236 3.43 -23.27 10.02
C ILE A 236 2.31 -24.20 10.42
N LYS A 237 2.14 -24.40 11.73
CA LYS A 237 1.07 -25.19 12.33
C LYS A 237 0.15 -24.28 13.14
N PHE A 238 -1.13 -24.54 13.03
CA PHE A 238 -2.18 -23.87 13.80
C PHE A 238 -2.84 -24.90 14.71
N GLU A 239 -2.83 -24.63 16.00
CA GLU A 239 -3.58 -25.43 16.97
C GLU A 239 -4.92 -24.75 17.24
N HIS A 240 -6.00 -25.50 17.14
CA HIS A 240 -7.35 -25.01 17.35
C HIS A 240 -7.91 -25.49 18.68
N ARG A 241 -8.75 -24.66 19.31
CA ARG A 241 -9.55 -25.10 20.45
C ARG A 241 -10.53 -26.16 19.97
N LEU A 242 -10.46 -27.36 20.56
CA LEU A 242 -11.48 -28.38 20.36
C LEU A 242 -12.73 -27.93 21.12
N ASN A 243 -13.84 -27.76 20.44
CA ASN A 243 -15.17 -27.52 21.05
C ASN A 243 -15.73 -28.82 21.61
#